data_229577ea77fbbbaa1b98f52c8bc2606a
#
_entry.id   229577ea77fbbbaa1b98f52c8bc2606a
#
_cell.length_a   1.000
_cell.length_b   1.000
_cell.length_c   1.000
_cell.angle_alpha   90.00
_cell.angle_beta   90.00
_cell.angle_gamma   90.00
#
_symmetry.space_group_name_H-M   'P 1'
#
loop_
_entity.id
_entity.type
_entity.pdbx_description
1 polymer ?
#
loop_
_entity_poly.entity_id
_entity_poly.type
_entity_poly.pdbx_seq_one_letter_code
_entity_poly.pdbx_strand_id
1 'polypeptide(L)'
;GIEIGQNLTRVVEIDYKIKNPKVHSMFSFPTPPEMIEDGVVHADSMFRSMLYSKIKEKKINTNKAVFVLNSTRIASREMELPLVKEKQIKDLLQMNASDYFPVDLSQYKLVHEVIEKIDKPEEKKMRLSVIAIPNEIISSYEELAEDCRLQIVALDYSGNAIKQLM
;
A
#
# COMPACT_ATOMS: atom_id res chain seq x y z
N GLY A 1 6.12 1.16 -10.35
CA GLY A 1 5.48 1.92 -9.26
C GLY A 1 4.64 3.04 -9.80
N ILE A 2 3.48 3.24 -9.20
CA ILE A 2 2.56 4.35 -9.52
C ILE A 2 2.17 5.04 -8.23
N GLU A 3 2.36 6.36 -8.18
CA GLU A 3 1.91 7.23 -7.10
C GLU A 3 0.93 8.25 -7.67
N ILE A 4 -0.27 8.32 -7.13
CA ILE A 4 -1.26 9.33 -7.49
C ILE A 4 -1.30 10.36 -6.36
N GLY A 5 -0.69 11.51 -6.61
CA GLY A 5 -0.71 12.64 -5.68
C GLY A 5 -1.74 13.68 -6.09
N GLN A 6 -2.05 14.62 -5.21
CA GLN A 6 -3.04 15.68 -5.48
C GLN A 6 -2.69 16.55 -6.71
N ASN A 7 -1.42 16.78 -6.97
CA ASN A 7 -0.98 17.66 -8.06
C ASN A 7 -0.31 16.89 -9.20
N LEU A 8 0.35 15.79 -8.89
CA LEU A 8 1.14 15.02 -9.85
C LEU A 8 0.95 13.52 -9.65
N THR A 9 0.68 12.83 -10.75
CA THR A 9 0.80 11.37 -10.84
C THR A 9 2.20 11.03 -11.32
N ARG A 10 2.89 10.15 -10.61
CA ARG A 10 4.25 9.69 -10.90
C ARG A 10 4.23 8.22 -11.26
N VAL A 11 4.97 7.87 -12.30
CA VAL A 11 5.10 6.49 -12.75
C VAL A 11 6.58 6.17 -12.94
N VAL A 12 6.99 5.01 -12.43
CA VAL A 12 8.34 4.47 -12.63
C VAL A 12 8.27 3.02 -13.05
N GLU A 13 8.98 2.67 -14.12
CA GLU A 13 9.24 1.27 -14.49
C GLU A 13 10.61 0.88 -13.95
N ILE A 14 10.62 -0.16 -13.12
CA ILE A 14 11.84 -0.64 -12.46
C ILE A 14 11.93 -2.16 -12.56
N ASP A 15 13.11 -2.64 -12.89
CA ASP A 15 13.48 -4.04 -12.70
C ASP A 15 14.11 -4.16 -11.31
N TYR A 16 13.32 -4.64 -10.36
CA TYR A 16 13.74 -4.72 -8.97
C TYR A 16 14.54 -6.01 -8.74
N LYS A 17 15.86 -5.84 -8.67
CA LYS A 17 16.79 -6.86 -8.16
C LYS A 17 17.40 -6.32 -6.87
N ILE A 18 17.33 -7.09 -5.79
CA ILE A 18 17.73 -6.68 -4.43
C ILE A 18 19.09 -5.96 -4.38
N LYS A 19 20.06 -6.39 -5.22
CA LYS A 19 21.40 -5.81 -5.21
C LYS A 19 21.65 -4.71 -6.27
N ASN A 20 20.75 -4.54 -7.23
CA ASN A 20 21.00 -3.63 -8.35
C ASN A 20 19.70 -3.30 -9.09
N PRO A 21 18.83 -2.44 -8.49
CA PRO A 21 17.60 -2.02 -9.13
C PRO A 21 17.93 -1.19 -10.40
N LYS A 22 17.21 -1.46 -11.49
CA LYS A 22 17.39 -0.74 -12.75
C LYS A 22 16.10 -0.01 -13.11
N VAL A 23 16.17 1.31 -13.18
CA VAL A 23 15.08 2.15 -13.66
C VAL A 23 15.11 2.16 -15.19
N HIS A 24 14.02 1.76 -15.84
CA HIS A 24 13.85 1.74 -17.29
C HIS A 24 13.16 3.00 -17.81
N SER A 25 12.15 3.47 -17.09
CA SER A 25 11.38 4.65 -17.45
C SER A 25 10.89 5.35 -16.19
N MET A 26 10.84 6.67 -16.23
CA MET A 26 10.25 7.49 -15.17
C MET A 26 9.61 8.71 -15.80
N PHE A 27 8.37 9.00 -15.42
CA PHE A 27 7.67 10.20 -15.87
C PHE A 27 6.60 10.62 -14.86
N SER A 28 6.16 11.85 -15.01
CA SER A 28 5.04 12.38 -14.26
C SER A 28 4.14 13.23 -15.17
N PHE A 29 2.91 13.40 -14.73
CA PHE A 29 1.94 14.27 -15.39
C PHE A 29 0.99 14.86 -14.34
N PRO A 30 0.37 16.02 -14.63
CA PRO A 30 -0.56 16.64 -13.72
C PRO A 30 -1.73 15.71 -13.37
N THR A 31 -2.04 15.58 -12.07
CA THR A 31 -3.28 14.98 -11.62
C THR A 31 -4.38 16.03 -11.71
N PRO A 32 -5.48 15.79 -12.44
CA PRO A 32 -6.60 16.73 -12.45
C PRO A 32 -7.13 16.96 -11.02
N PRO A 33 -7.72 18.13 -10.76
CA PRO A 33 -8.36 18.43 -9.48
C PRO A 33 -9.39 17.35 -9.12
N GLU A 34 -9.54 17.12 -7.82
CA GLU A 34 -10.55 16.20 -7.25
C GLU A 34 -10.37 14.71 -7.61
N MET A 35 -9.31 14.33 -8.31
CA MET A 35 -9.04 12.92 -8.64
C MET A 35 -8.57 12.09 -7.46
N ILE A 36 -8.11 12.71 -6.39
CA ILE A 36 -7.71 12.03 -5.16
C ILE A 36 -8.09 12.87 -3.95
N GLU A 37 -8.79 12.24 -3.00
CA GLU A 37 -9.17 12.84 -1.74
C GLU A 37 -8.72 11.92 -0.59
N ASP A 38 -7.77 12.38 0.20
CA ASP A 38 -7.17 11.66 1.32
C ASP A 38 -6.92 10.16 1.03
N GLY A 39 -6.33 9.88 -0.12
CA GLY A 39 -5.96 8.55 -0.55
C GLY A 39 -7.00 7.79 -1.35
N VAL A 40 -8.26 8.21 -1.37
CA VAL A 40 -9.28 7.62 -2.25
C VAL A 40 -9.15 8.20 -3.65
N VAL A 41 -9.08 7.33 -4.65
CA VAL A 41 -9.00 7.72 -6.05
C VAL A 41 -10.42 7.81 -6.65
N HIS A 42 -10.83 9.01 -7.04
CA HIS A 42 -12.09 9.28 -7.72
C HIS A 42 -11.91 9.37 -9.25
N ALA A 43 -11.14 8.41 -9.80
CA ALA A 43 -10.77 8.47 -11.21
C ALA A 43 -11.99 8.42 -12.13
N ASP A 44 -12.21 9.50 -12.88
CA ASP A 44 -13.17 9.55 -13.97
C ASP A 44 -12.64 8.85 -15.23
N SER A 45 -13.48 8.72 -16.25
CA SER A 45 -13.10 8.10 -17.52
C SER A 45 -11.95 8.84 -18.23
N MET A 46 -11.84 10.16 -18.03
CA MET A 46 -10.77 10.97 -18.63
C MET A 46 -9.42 10.67 -17.98
N PHE A 47 -9.36 10.63 -16.63
CA PHE A 47 -8.12 10.31 -15.92
C PHE A 47 -7.66 8.88 -16.22
N ARG A 48 -8.60 7.90 -16.23
CA ARG A 48 -8.32 6.49 -16.56
C ARG A 48 -7.72 6.37 -17.97
N SER A 49 -8.34 7.03 -18.94
CA SER A 49 -7.84 7.08 -20.33
C SER A 49 -6.48 7.76 -20.43
N MET A 50 -6.26 8.84 -19.68
CA MET A 50 -4.99 9.56 -19.66
C MET A 50 -3.87 8.68 -19.05
N LEU A 51 -4.09 8.06 -17.92
CA LEU A 51 -3.11 7.15 -17.30
C LEU A 51 -2.75 5.99 -18.23
N TYR A 52 -3.77 5.33 -18.80
CA TYR A 52 -3.57 4.25 -19.77
C TYR A 52 -2.77 4.70 -20.98
N SER A 53 -3.13 5.86 -21.56
CA SER A 53 -2.45 6.42 -22.75
C SER A 53 -0.99 6.78 -22.44
N LYS A 54 -0.72 7.38 -21.28
CA LYS A 54 0.64 7.73 -20.86
C LYS A 54 1.51 6.49 -20.66
N ILE A 55 0.99 5.43 -20.06
CA ILE A 55 1.68 4.14 -19.92
C ILE A 55 2.04 3.58 -21.30
N LYS A 56 1.12 3.65 -22.27
CA LYS A 56 1.36 3.18 -23.64
C LYS A 56 2.36 4.07 -24.40
N GLU A 57 2.21 5.39 -24.33
CA GLU A 57 3.11 6.37 -24.96
C GLU A 57 4.56 6.15 -24.49
N LYS A 58 4.75 5.93 -23.21
CA LYS A 58 6.06 5.70 -22.60
C LYS A 58 6.58 4.27 -22.76
N LYS A 59 5.84 3.43 -23.49
CA LYS A 59 6.24 2.05 -23.81
C LYS A 59 6.60 1.23 -22.56
N ILE A 60 5.82 1.40 -21.47
CA ILE A 60 5.98 0.56 -20.28
C ILE A 60 5.71 -0.89 -20.67
N ASN A 61 6.66 -1.77 -20.39
CA ASN A 61 6.66 -3.16 -20.87
C ASN A 61 5.97 -4.16 -19.93
N THR A 62 5.45 -3.70 -18.80
CA THR A 62 4.76 -4.53 -17.83
C THR A 62 3.37 -4.00 -17.53
N ASN A 63 2.45 -4.91 -17.23
CA ASN A 63 1.14 -4.56 -16.66
C ASN A 63 1.10 -4.76 -15.14
N LYS A 64 2.19 -5.25 -14.53
CA LYS A 64 2.29 -5.40 -13.08
C LYS A 64 2.54 -4.03 -12.43
N ALA A 65 1.72 -3.66 -11.46
CA ALA A 65 1.79 -2.38 -10.79
C ALA A 65 1.91 -2.52 -9.28
N VAL A 66 2.74 -1.67 -8.69
CA VAL A 66 2.75 -1.37 -7.27
C VAL A 66 2.23 0.05 -7.13
N PHE A 67 1.16 0.25 -6.38
CA PHE A 67 0.67 1.59 -6.07
C PHE A 67 1.19 2.03 -4.70
N VAL A 68 1.58 3.31 -4.63
CA VAL A 68 2.01 3.95 -3.37
C VAL A 68 0.85 4.77 -2.85
N LEU A 69 0.32 4.36 -1.70
CA LEU A 69 -0.78 5.00 -1.02
C LEU A 69 -0.28 6.13 -0.12
N ASN A 70 -1.03 7.22 -0.06
CA ASN A 70 -0.80 8.30 0.87
C ASN A 70 -2.15 8.81 1.40
N SER A 71 -2.38 8.67 2.73
CA SER A 71 -3.62 9.08 3.37
C SER A 71 -3.40 9.32 4.85
N THR A 72 -4.08 10.31 5.41
CA THR A 72 -4.10 10.57 6.86
C THR A 72 -4.89 9.52 7.63
N ARG A 73 -5.72 8.74 6.95
CA ARG A 73 -6.54 7.66 7.52
C ARG A 73 -5.80 6.33 7.65
N ILE A 74 -4.62 6.18 7.02
CA ILE A 74 -3.79 4.99 7.19
C ILE A 74 -3.06 5.12 8.53
N ALA A 75 -3.31 4.18 9.44
CA ALA A 75 -2.69 4.16 10.75
C ALA A 75 -1.73 3.00 10.89
N SER A 76 -0.54 3.26 11.44
CA SER A 76 0.45 2.24 11.78
C SER A 76 0.68 2.21 13.29
N ARG A 77 0.74 1.01 13.87
CA ARG A 77 0.99 0.80 15.30
C ARG A 77 1.89 -0.42 15.49
N GLU A 78 2.72 -0.36 16.51
CA GLU A 78 3.38 -1.55 17.03
C GLU A 78 2.49 -2.21 18.08
N MET A 79 2.36 -3.54 17.99
CA MET A 79 1.58 -4.35 18.90
C MET A 79 2.43 -5.48 19.44
N GLU A 80 2.28 -5.76 20.74
CA GLU A 80 2.85 -6.96 21.35
C GLU A 80 1.76 -8.04 21.50
N LEU A 81 2.05 -9.24 21.03
CA LEU A 81 1.17 -10.40 21.14
C LEU A 81 1.94 -11.58 21.73
N PRO A 82 1.26 -12.55 22.33
CA PRO A 82 1.87 -13.84 22.68
C PRO A 82 2.52 -14.48 21.46
N LEU A 83 3.63 -15.18 21.66
CA LEU A 83 4.31 -15.90 20.58
C LEU A 83 3.42 -17.06 20.10
N VAL A 84 2.90 -16.93 18.89
CA VAL A 84 2.02 -17.91 18.24
C VAL A 84 2.51 -18.25 16.84
N LYS A 85 1.90 -19.27 16.23
CA LYS A 85 2.15 -19.63 14.83
C LYS A 85 1.54 -18.55 13.92
N GLU A 86 2.17 -18.31 12.78
CA GLU A 86 1.79 -17.28 11.81
C GLU A 86 0.30 -17.30 11.43
N LYS A 87 -0.27 -18.49 11.24
CA LYS A 87 -1.69 -18.66 10.93
C LYS A 87 -2.66 -18.15 12.03
N GLN A 88 -2.19 -18.02 13.27
CA GLN A 88 -2.98 -17.56 14.41
C GLN A 88 -2.88 -16.04 14.62
N ILE A 89 -1.90 -15.39 13.97
CA ILE A 89 -1.68 -13.94 14.13
C ILE A 89 -2.91 -13.15 13.68
N LYS A 90 -3.51 -13.54 12.56
CA LYS A 90 -4.69 -12.85 12.03
C LYS A 90 -5.86 -12.82 13.01
N ASP A 91 -6.15 -13.95 13.65
CA ASP A 91 -7.24 -14.05 14.61
C ASP A 91 -6.95 -13.22 15.86
N LEU A 92 -5.71 -13.30 16.37
CA LEU A 92 -5.28 -12.48 17.50
C LEU A 92 -5.29 -10.99 17.20
N LEU A 93 -4.91 -10.58 15.98
CA LEU A 93 -5.01 -9.19 15.58
C LEU A 93 -6.46 -8.71 15.57
N GLN A 94 -7.39 -9.49 15.02
CA GLN A 94 -8.80 -9.13 15.02
C GLN A 94 -9.38 -8.98 16.42
N MET A 95 -8.92 -9.80 17.38
CA MET A 95 -9.39 -9.74 18.76
C MET A 95 -8.82 -8.55 19.55
N ASN A 96 -7.60 -8.10 19.24
CA ASN A 96 -6.88 -7.12 20.05
C ASN A 96 -6.73 -5.75 19.36
N ALA A 97 -6.97 -5.66 18.06
CA ALA A 97 -6.68 -4.45 17.29
C ALA A 97 -7.51 -3.24 17.74
N SER A 98 -8.72 -3.44 18.28
CA SER A 98 -9.58 -2.36 18.82
C SER A 98 -8.91 -1.56 19.94
N ASP A 99 -7.99 -2.18 20.69
CA ASP A 99 -7.28 -1.51 21.78
C ASP A 99 -6.19 -0.54 21.24
N TYR A 100 -5.76 -0.75 20.00
CA TYR A 100 -4.69 0.02 19.38
C TYR A 100 -5.18 1.00 18.30
N PHE A 101 -6.33 0.71 17.70
CA PHE A 101 -6.91 1.52 16.61
C PHE A 101 -8.29 2.03 17.01
N PRO A 102 -8.43 3.34 17.33
CA PRO A 102 -9.71 3.94 17.73
C PRO A 102 -10.59 4.24 16.50
N VAL A 103 -10.83 3.22 15.67
CA VAL A 103 -11.62 3.28 14.44
C VAL A 103 -12.53 2.05 14.32
N ASP A 104 -13.58 2.15 13.50
CA ASP A 104 -14.40 0.98 13.16
C ASP A 104 -13.60 0.03 12.24
N LEU A 105 -13.00 -0.98 12.84
CA LEU A 105 -12.15 -1.95 12.12
C LEU A 105 -12.90 -2.77 11.06
N SER A 106 -14.23 -2.79 11.05
CA SER A 106 -15.00 -3.42 9.98
C SER A 106 -14.78 -2.73 8.61
N GLN A 107 -14.40 -1.45 8.63
CA GLN A 107 -14.11 -0.63 7.47
C GLN A 107 -12.63 -0.64 7.06
N TYR A 108 -11.79 -1.41 7.78
CA TYR A 108 -10.34 -1.40 7.57
C TYR A 108 -9.80 -2.81 7.31
N LYS A 109 -8.84 -2.89 6.42
CA LYS A 109 -7.98 -4.06 6.27
C LYS A 109 -6.75 -3.90 7.15
N LEU A 110 -6.51 -4.90 8.00
CA LEU A 110 -5.29 -4.98 8.80
C LEU A 110 -4.25 -5.80 8.05
N VAL A 111 -3.06 -5.25 7.92
CA VAL A 111 -1.86 -5.96 7.45
C VAL A 111 -0.79 -5.89 8.53
N HIS A 112 0.08 -6.89 8.61
CA HIS A 112 1.10 -6.95 9.66
C HIS A 112 2.43 -7.46 9.13
N GLU A 113 3.48 -7.04 9.82
CA GLU A 113 4.84 -7.54 9.68
C GLU A 113 5.38 -7.90 11.06
N VAL A 114 6.06 -9.04 11.18
CA VAL A 114 6.70 -9.44 12.43
C VAL A 114 8.03 -8.72 12.54
N ILE A 115 8.15 -7.80 13.51
CA ILE A 115 9.39 -7.07 13.77
C ILE A 115 10.36 -7.93 14.58
N GLU A 116 9.84 -8.61 15.60
CA GLU A 116 10.67 -9.35 16.55
C GLU A 116 9.91 -10.54 17.13
N LYS A 117 10.64 -11.63 17.38
CA LYS A 117 10.14 -12.78 18.15
C LYS A 117 11.05 -13.00 19.34
N ILE A 118 10.46 -13.03 20.53
CA ILE A 118 11.14 -13.36 21.78
C ILE A 118 10.63 -14.72 22.23
N ASP A 119 11.50 -15.71 22.22
CA ASP A 119 11.20 -17.09 22.66
C ASP A 119 12.20 -17.50 23.75
N LYS A 120 12.01 -16.95 24.94
CA LYS A 120 12.78 -17.26 26.13
C LYS A 120 11.91 -18.05 27.11
N PRO A 121 12.49 -18.86 27.99
CA PRO A 121 11.70 -19.64 29.00
C PRO A 121 10.74 -18.76 29.81
N GLU A 122 11.16 -17.54 30.11
CA GLU A 122 10.46 -16.57 30.96
C GLU A 122 9.56 -15.62 30.17
N GLU A 123 9.73 -15.53 28.82
CA GLU A 123 9.06 -14.55 28.01
C GLU A 123 8.86 -15.06 26.58
N LYS A 124 7.59 -15.31 26.22
CA LYS A 124 7.20 -15.77 24.89
C LYS A 124 6.26 -14.77 24.25
N LYS A 125 6.82 -13.83 23.51
CA LYS A 125 6.06 -12.78 22.82
C LYS A 125 6.60 -12.47 21.44
N MET A 126 5.79 -11.80 20.64
CA MET A 126 6.19 -11.23 19.36
C MET A 126 5.76 -9.77 19.29
N ARG A 127 6.54 -8.97 18.61
CA ARG A 127 6.22 -7.58 18.28
C ARG A 127 5.91 -7.47 16.79
N LEU A 128 4.80 -6.86 16.48
CA LEU A 128 4.29 -6.68 15.12
C LEU A 128 4.19 -5.20 14.79
N SER A 129 4.55 -4.84 13.57
CA SER A 129 4.07 -3.60 12.94
C SER A 129 2.73 -3.92 12.30
N VAL A 130 1.69 -3.21 12.68
CA VAL A 130 0.33 -3.41 12.15
C VAL A 130 -0.12 -2.12 11.48
N ILE A 131 -0.64 -2.23 10.27
CA ILE A 131 -1.15 -1.12 9.47
C ILE A 131 -2.63 -1.36 9.23
N ALA A 132 -3.44 -0.37 9.56
CA ALA A 132 -4.87 -0.33 9.26
C ALA A 132 -5.10 0.57 8.03
N ILE A 133 -5.64 0.01 6.96
CA ILE A 133 -5.90 0.69 5.69
C ILE A 133 -7.42 0.68 5.44
N PRO A 134 -8.08 1.83 5.19
CA PRO A 134 -9.49 1.86 4.83
C PRO A 134 -9.80 1.02 3.59
N ASN A 135 -10.84 0.19 3.65
CA ASN A 135 -11.26 -0.65 2.52
C ASN A 135 -11.61 0.19 1.29
N GLU A 136 -12.21 1.36 1.50
CA GLU A 136 -12.53 2.32 0.43
C GLU A 136 -11.29 2.72 -0.39
N ILE A 137 -10.16 3.00 0.28
CA ILE A 137 -8.91 3.31 -0.42
C ILE A 137 -8.50 2.11 -1.29
N ILE A 138 -8.47 0.91 -0.71
CA ILE A 138 -8.07 -0.31 -1.45
C ILE A 138 -8.94 -0.49 -2.69
N SER A 139 -10.27 -0.46 -2.53
CA SER A 139 -11.22 -0.65 -3.62
C SER A 139 -11.06 0.37 -4.74
N SER A 140 -10.79 1.66 -4.40
CA SER A 140 -10.61 2.70 -5.41
C SER A 140 -9.38 2.45 -6.32
N TYR A 141 -8.31 1.89 -5.76
CA TYR A 141 -7.14 1.51 -6.55
C TYR A 141 -7.36 0.21 -7.34
N GLU A 142 -8.13 -0.74 -6.79
CA GLU A 142 -8.50 -1.97 -7.51
C GLU A 142 -9.32 -1.64 -8.76
N GLU A 143 -10.33 -0.78 -8.64
CA GLU A 143 -11.14 -0.29 -9.77
C GLU A 143 -10.29 0.44 -10.82
N LEU A 144 -9.42 1.36 -10.39
CA LEU A 144 -8.52 2.06 -11.31
C LEU A 144 -7.60 1.10 -12.06
N ALA A 145 -7.04 0.12 -11.36
CA ALA A 145 -6.13 -0.84 -11.96
C ALA A 145 -6.84 -1.71 -13.00
N GLU A 146 -8.04 -2.19 -12.71
CA GLU A 146 -8.86 -2.98 -13.64
C GLU A 146 -9.12 -2.20 -14.93
N ASP A 147 -9.59 -0.96 -14.82
CA ASP A 147 -9.88 -0.10 -15.97
C ASP A 147 -8.64 0.24 -16.80
N CYS A 148 -7.48 0.38 -16.15
CA CYS A 148 -6.20 0.61 -16.82
C CYS A 148 -5.52 -0.68 -17.28
N ARG A 149 -6.15 -1.85 -17.10
CA ARG A 149 -5.61 -3.18 -17.43
C ARG A 149 -4.29 -3.47 -16.72
N LEU A 150 -4.15 -3.00 -15.50
CA LEU A 150 -3.00 -3.23 -14.63
C LEU A 150 -3.31 -4.37 -13.67
N GLN A 151 -2.30 -5.15 -13.37
CA GLN A 151 -2.33 -6.17 -12.33
C GLN A 151 -1.68 -5.62 -11.08
N ILE A 152 -2.43 -5.43 -10.01
CA ILE A 152 -1.87 -5.01 -8.72
C ILE A 152 -1.01 -6.15 -8.16
N VAL A 153 0.27 -5.86 -7.95
CA VAL A 153 1.22 -6.75 -7.27
C VAL A 153 1.28 -6.42 -5.79
N ALA A 154 1.24 -5.13 -5.47
CA ALA A 154 1.20 -4.64 -4.10
C ALA A 154 0.55 -3.26 -4.03
N LEU A 155 -0.07 -2.99 -2.89
CA LEU A 155 -0.39 -1.65 -2.41
C LEU A 155 0.56 -1.37 -1.25
N ASP A 156 1.41 -0.38 -1.38
CA ASP A 156 2.34 0.03 -0.33
C ASP A 156 2.00 1.44 0.12
N TYR A 157 2.34 1.80 1.35
CA TYR A 157 2.11 3.16 1.81
C TYR A 157 3.44 3.89 1.98
N SER A 158 3.42 5.22 1.78
CA SER A 158 4.64 6.04 1.74
C SER A 158 5.51 5.94 3.01
N GLY A 159 4.90 5.76 4.18
CA GLY A 159 5.61 5.57 5.44
C GLY A 159 6.43 4.28 5.50
N ASN A 160 5.95 3.19 4.88
CA ASN A 160 6.71 1.94 4.82
C ASN A 160 7.90 2.04 3.86
N ALA A 161 7.72 2.68 2.72
CA ALA A 161 8.79 2.90 1.74
C ALA A 161 9.97 3.68 2.36
N ILE A 162 9.69 4.71 3.18
CA ILE A 162 10.73 5.48 3.89
C ILE A 162 11.44 4.60 4.93
N LYS A 163 10.72 3.79 5.69
CA LYS A 163 11.29 2.90 6.71
C LYS A 163 12.28 1.89 6.12
N GLN A 164 12.06 1.43 4.88
CA GLN A 164 12.95 0.49 4.21
C GLN A 164 14.24 1.14 3.69
N LEU A 165 14.31 2.47 3.62
CA LEU A 165 15.49 3.22 3.17
C LEU A 165 16.43 3.61 4.33
N MET A 166 15.99 3.51 5.57
CA MET A 166 16.74 3.80 6.80
C MET A 166 17.38 2.55 7.40
#